data_85229d9b77419f405e1963ecbcbc8ffa
#
_entry.id   85229d9b77419f405e1963ecbcbc8ffa
#
_cell.length_a   1.000
_cell.length_b   1.000
_cell.length_c   1.000
_cell.angle_alpha   90.00
_cell.angle_beta   90.00
_cell.angle_gamma   90.00
#
_symmetry.space_group_name_H-M   'P 1'
#
loop_
_entity.id
_entity.type
_entity.pdbx_description
1 polymer ?
#
loop_
_entity_poly.entity_id
_entity_poly.type
_entity_poly.pdbx_seq_one_letter_code
_entity_poly.pdbx_strand_id
1 'polypeptide(L)'
;MTKAEKYIKAWALALKNDFSLVDEIYHPDYKSFDFRAGIFTNIDDDKIIVSTYTEECTYGPYEIIYENDEFVCLYKYTKSKLEGDNEPSFDTAMHAINYKDGKIIKQKTTVQNLDFDPSEYFDWNWEDFE
;
A
#
# COMPACT_ATOMS: atom_id res chain seq x y z
N MET A 1 15.89 9.26 2.55
CA MET A 1 14.48 8.81 2.65
C MET A 1 14.28 7.99 3.91
N THR A 2 13.20 8.23 4.62
CA THR A 2 12.80 7.39 5.74
C THR A 2 12.30 6.03 5.25
N LYS A 3 12.15 5.06 6.16
CA LYS A 3 11.58 3.75 5.83
C LYS A 3 10.16 3.87 5.29
N ALA A 4 9.33 4.73 5.91
CA ALA A 4 7.97 4.97 5.46
C ALA A 4 7.94 5.58 4.05
N GLU A 5 8.78 6.57 3.78
CA GLU A 5 8.87 7.18 2.44
C GLU A 5 9.29 6.16 1.39
N LYS A 6 10.27 5.30 1.70
CA LYS A 6 10.68 4.22 0.77
C LYS A 6 9.55 3.24 0.51
N TYR A 7 8.81 2.86 1.54
CA TYR A 7 7.68 1.97 1.41
C TYR A 7 6.62 2.53 0.46
N ILE A 8 6.21 3.78 0.70
CA ILE A 8 5.20 4.44 -0.13
C ILE A 8 5.70 4.57 -1.58
N LYS A 9 6.94 4.99 -1.76
CA LYS A 9 7.53 5.12 -3.11
C LYS A 9 7.63 3.78 -3.83
N ALA A 10 8.02 2.72 -3.12
CA ALA A 10 8.16 1.39 -3.70
C ALA A 10 6.85 0.91 -4.31
N TRP A 11 5.75 1.04 -3.57
CA TRP A 11 4.46 0.58 -4.06
C TRP A 11 3.83 1.53 -5.07
N ALA A 12 4.12 2.83 -5.01
CA ALA A 12 3.71 3.76 -6.06
C ALA A 12 4.37 3.41 -7.40
N LEU A 13 5.67 3.06 -7.38
CA LEU A 13 6.37 2.58 -8.57
C LEU A 13 5.83 1.24 -9.05
N ALA A 14 5.47 0.35 -8.13
CA ALA A 14 4.88 -0.95 -8.44
C ALA A 14 3.56 -0.80 -9.20
N LEU A 15 2.76 0.20 -8.91
CA LEU A 15 1.54 0.51 -9.66
C LEU A 15 1.85 0.87 -11.12
N LYS A 16 3.06 1.30 -11.41
CA LYS A 16 3.56 1.58 -12.77
C LYS A 16 4.38 0.41 -13.33
N ASN A 17 4.22 -0.75 -12.72
CA ASN A 17 4.90 -1.99 -13.11
C ASN A 17 6.43 -1.97 -12.91
N ASP A 18 6.90 -1.14 -11.98
CA ASP A 18 8.31 -1.07 -11.58
C ASP A 18 8.47 -1.60 -10.15
N PHE A 19 8.96 -2.82 -10.01
CA PHE A 19 9.14 -3.50 -8.71
C PHE A 19 10.55 -3.42 -8.17
N SER A 20 11.44 -2.64 -8.79
CA SER A 20 12.85 -2.60 -8.39
C SER A 20 13.06 -2.18 -6.94
N LEU A 21 12.32 -1.18 -6.47
CA LEU A 21 12.42 -0.73 -5.08
C LEU A 21 11.73 -1.70 -4.11
N VAL A 22 10.64 -2.32 -4.52
CA VAL A 22 10.00 -3.41 -3.73
C VAL A 22 11.01 -4.52 -3.49
N ASP A 23 11.74 -4.95 -4.52
CA ASP A 23 12.75 -6.00 -4.38
C ASP A 23 13.88 -5.61 -3.42
N GLU A 24 14.19 -4.33 -3.34
CA GLU A 24 15.24 -3.83 -2.46
C GLU A 24 14.83 -3.81 -0.98
N ILE A 25 13.58 -3.47 -0.67
CA ILE A 25 13.14 -3.20 0.71
C ILE A 25 12.58 -4.41 1.45
N TYR A 26 12.26 -5.51 0.75
CA TYR A 26 11.68 -6.70 1.39
C TYR A 26 12.72 -7.76 1.68
N HIS A 27 12.60 -8.36 2.88
CA HIS A 27 13.44 -9.47 3.31
C HIS A 27 13.06 -10.75 2.54
N PRO A 28 14.00 -11.66 2.21
CA PRO A 28 13.69 -12.91 1.51
C PRO A 28 12.65 -13.80 2.21
N ASP A 29 12.58 -13.72 3.54
CA ASP A 29 11.65 -14.51 4.36
C ASP A 29 10.36 -13.77 4.68
N TYR A 30 10.09 -12.65 4.00
CA TYR A 30 8.90 -11.85 4.24
C TYR A 30 7.60 -12.65 4.09
N LYS A 31 6.68 -12.42 5.02
CA LYS A 31 5.30 -12.91 4.96
C LYS A 31 4.32 -11.86 5.47
N SER A 32 3.16 -11.82 4.86
CA SER A 32 2.02 -10.99 5.29
C SER A 32 0.81 -11.87 5.50
N PHE A 33 -0.09 -11.47 6.39
CA PHE A 33 -1.38 -12.12 6.54
C PHE A 33 -2.46 -11.25 5.90
N ASP A 34 -3.18 -11.80 4.93
CA ASP A 34 -4.32 -11.13 4.30
C ASP A 34 -5.59 -11.48 5.10
N PHE A 35 -6.10 -10.50 5.83
CA PHE A 35 -7.28 -10.69 6.67
C PHE A 35 -8.58 -10.86 5.88
N ARG A 36 -8.61 -10.44 4.62
CA ARG A 36 -9.79 -10.64 3.77
C ARG A 36 -9.88 -12.06 3.24
N ALA A 37 -8.75 -12.63 2.84
CA ALA A 37 -8.69 -13.99 2.30
C ALA A 37 -8.38 -15.05 3.36
N GLY A 38 -7.84 -14.65 4.52
CA GLY A 38 -7.45 -15.56 5.59
C GLY A 38 -6.23 -16.41 5.25
N ILE A 39 -5.31 -15.89 4.45
CA ILE A 39 -4.12 -16.60 3.99
C ILE A 39 -2.85 -15.78 4.24
N PHE A 40 -1.71 -16.48 4.32
CA PHE A 40 -0.41 -15.82 4.27
C PHE A 40 0.03 -15.62 2.83
N THR A 41 0.67 -14.49 2.56
CA THR A 41 1.24 -14.16 1.26
C THR A 41 2.73 -13.86 1.41
N ASN A 42 3.50 -14.16 0.37
CA ASN A 42 4.89 -13.73 0.25
C ASN A 42 4.98 -12.52 -0.68
N ILE A 43 6.19 -12.02 -0.94
CA ILE A 43 6.33 -10.82 -1.77
C ILE A 43 5.91 -11.08 -3.23
N ASP A 44 6.11 -12.26 -3.75
CA ASP A 44 5.70 -12.59 -5.11
C ASP A 44 4.18 -12.59 -5.24
N ASP A 45 3.47 -13.09 -4.23
CA ASP A 45 2.00 -13.04 -4.17
C ASP A 45 1.52 -11.58 -4.14
N ASP A 46 2.15 -10.74 -3.33
CA ASP A 46 1.77 -9.33 -3.20
C ASP A 46 2.02 -8.57 -4.51
N LYS A 47 3.10 -8.88 -5.22
CA LYS A 47 3.37 -8.31 -6.55
C LYS A 47 2.27 -8.66 -7.55
N ILE A 48 1.82 -9.91 -7.55
CA ILE A 48 0.75 -10.37 -8.44
C ILE A 48 -0.54 -9.61 -8.12
N ILE A 49 -0.88 -9.47 -6.84
CA ILE A 49 -2.08 -8.74 -6.41
C ILE A 49 -2.03 -7.29 -6.90
N VAL A 50 -0.93 -6.60 -6.68
CA VAL A 50 -0.78 -5.21 -7.12
C VAL A 50 -0.82 -5.08 -8.63
N SER A 51 -0.24 -6.04 -9.37
CA SER A 51 -0.25 -6.03 -10.84
C SER A 51 -1.65 -6.03 -11.43
N THR A 52 -2.65 -6.57 -10.71
CA THR A 52 -4.04 -6.58 -11.18
C THR A 52 -4.70 -5.19 -11.10
N TYR A 53 -4.10 -4.24 -10.36
CA TYR A 53 -4.67 -2.91 -10.13
C TYR A 53 -3.89 -1.78 -10.81
N THR A 54 -2.85 -2.06 -11.56
CA THR A 54 -1.87 -1.05 -12.02
C THR A 54 -2.45 0.09 -12.84
N GLU A 55 -3.46 -0.16 -13.66
CA GLU A 55 -3.97 0.84 -14.61
C GLU A 55 -5.00 1.80 -14.01
N GLU A 56 -5.71 1.40 -12.95
CA GLU A 56 -6.86 2.13 -12.45
C GLU A 56 -6.82 2.39 -10.93
N CYS A 57 -5.63 2.31 -10.34
CA CYS A 57 -5.44 2.53 -8.92
C CYS A 57 -4.54 3.73 -8.67
N THR A 58 -4.97 4.61 -7.79
CA THR A 58 -4.18 5.76 -7.35
C THR A 58 -4.04 5.71 -5.83
N TYR A 59 -2.79 5.77 -5.34
CA TYR A 59 -2.53 5.96 -3.93
C TYR A 59 -2.57 7.44 -3.61
N GLY A 60 -3.42 7.82 -2.66
CA GLY A 60 -3.53 9.20 -2.18
C GLY A 60 -2.49 9.51 -1.12
N PRO A 61 -2.77 10.53 -0.31
CA PRO A 61 -1.86 10.90 0.77
C PRO A 61 -1.74 9.78 1.80
N TYR A 62 -0.64 9.79 2.53
CA TYR A 62 -0.40 8.86 3.63
C TYR A 62 -0.03 9.62 4.89
N GLU A 63 -0.28 8.99 6.04
CA GLU A 63 0.06 9.52 7.35
C GLU A 63 0.92 8.50 8.08
N ILE A 64 2.05 8.94 8.61
CA ILE A 64 2.90 8.10 9.45
C ILE A 64 2.37 8.20 10.88
N ILE A 65 1.84 7.09 11.39
CA ILE A 65 1.30 7.02 12.76
C ILE A 65 2.44 6.80 13.74
N TYR A 66 3.39 5.94 13.41
CA TYR A 66 4.56 5.65 14.23
C TYR A 66 5.69 5.11 13.38
N GLU A 67 6.93 5.49 13.69
CA GLU A 67 8.10 5.02 12.97
C GLU A 67 9.32 4.94 13.89
N ASN A 68 10.03 3.80 13.83
CA ASN A 68 11.36 3.64 14.38
C ASN A 68 12.16 2.69 13.46
N ASP A 69 13.35 2.26 13.89
CA ASP A 69 14.22 1.41 13.05
C ASP A 69 13.66 0.02 12.79
N GLU A 70 12.75 -0.47 13.61
CA GLU A 70 12.23 -1.83 13.55
C GLU A 70 10.76 -1.92 13.15
N PHE A 71 10.04 -0.80 13.18
CA PHE A 71 8.59 -0.80 12.98
C PHE A 71 8.12 0.50 12.34
N VAL A 72 7.22 0.37 11.38
CA VAL A 72 6.51 1.50 10.78
C VAL A 72 5.02 1.20 10.78
N CYS A 73 4.22 2.13 11.26
CA CYS A 73 2.77 2.10 11.13
C CYS A 73 2.33 3.30 10.33
N LEU A 74 1.63 3.07 9.23
CA LEU A 74 1.15 4.15 8.37
C LEU A 74 -0.27 3.89 7.88
N TYR A 75 -0.91 4.96 7.47
CA TYR A 75 -2.29 4.99 7.00
C TYR A 75 -2.33 5.67 5.64
N LYS A 76 -3.04 5.10 4.68
CA LYS A 76 -3.12 5.69 3.33
C LYS A 76 -4.51 5.58 2.74
N TYR A 77 -4.77 6.40 1.73
CA TYR A 77 -5.99 6.38 0.94
C TYR A 77 -5.74 5.78 -0.44
N THR A 78 -6.73 5.08 -0.96
CA THR A 78 -6.65 4.48 -2.29
C THR A 78 -7.94 4.76 -3.05
N LYS A 79 -7.81 5.13 -4.32
CA LYS A 79 -8.90 5.21 -5.28
C LYS A 79 -8.65 4.16 -6.36
N SER A 80 -9.65 3.35 -6.64
CA SER A 80 -9.56 2.35 -7.70
C SER A 80 -10.84 2.30 -8.51
N LYS A 81 -10.69 2.02 -9.81
CA LYS A 81 -11.79 1.80 -10.71
C LYS A 81 -11.49 0.57 -11.53
N LEU A 82 -12.18 -0.52 -11.24
CA LEU A 82 -12.01 -1.79 -11.94
C LEU A 82 -12.83 -1.80 -13.22
N GLU A 83 -12.43 -2.66 -14.15
CA GLU A 83 -13.15 -2.85 -15.42
C GLU A 83 -14.60 -3.21 -15.15
N GLY A 84 -15.53 -2.51 -15.81
CA GLY A 84 -16.97 -2.70 -15.61
C GLY A 84 -17.60 -1.82 -14.54
N ASP A 85 -16.80 -1.12 -13.73
CA ASP A 85 -17.31 -0.18 -12.73
C ASP A 85 -17.65 1.16 -13.38
N ASN A 86 -18.80 1.73 -13.02
CA ASN A 86 -19.19 3.06 -13.50
C ASN A 86 -18.55 4.18 -12.68
N GLU A 87 -18.23 3.91 -11.42
CA GLU A 87 -17.67 4.87 -10.48
C GLU A 87 -16.48 4.28 -9.75
N PRO A 88 -15.52 5.12 -9.32
CA PRO A 88 -14.39 4.66 -8.54
C PRO A 88 -14.81 4.22 -7.14
N SER A 89 -14.04 3.29 -6.57
CA SER A 89 -14.13 2.88 -5.17
C SER A 89 -13.04 3.57 -4.37
N PHE A 90 -13.36 3.86 -3.11
CA PHE A 90 -12.44 4.52 -2.19
C PHE A 90 -12.19 3.63 -0.98
N ASP A 91 -10.94 3.50 -0.59
CA ASP A 91 -10.52 2.69 0.54
C ASP A 91 -9.51 3.43 1.38
N THR A 92 -9.44 3.06 2.65
CA THR A 92 -8.30 3.36 3.52
C THR A 92 -7.61 2.06 3.88
N ALA A 93 -6.31 2.14 4.11
CA ALA A 93 -5.53 1.01 4.56
C ALA A 93 -4.60 1.42 5.68
N MET A 94 -4.49 0.60 6.72
CA MET A 94 -3.51 0.75 7.77
C MET A 94 -2.51 -0.39 7.64
N HIS A 95 -1.23 -0.06 7.60
CA HIS A 95 -0.14 -1.01 7.49
C HIS A 95 0.73 -0.98 8.75
N ALA A 96 0.90 -2.14 9.38
CA ALA A 96 1.85 -2.35 10.47
C ALA A 96 3.01 -3.19 9.92
N ILE A 97 4.18 -2.59 9.84
CA ILE A 97 5.32 -3.11 9.09
C ILE A 97 6.49 -3.33 10.03
N ASN A 98 6.98 -4.57 10.13
CA ASN A 98 8.14 -4.93 10.93
C ASN A 98 9.35 -5.14 10.06
N TYR A 99 10.51 -4.66 10.53
CA TYR A 99 11.79 -4.75 9.84
C TYR A 99 12.73 -5.71 10.57
N LYS A 100 13.55 -6.41 9.81
CA LYS A 100 14.65 -7.22 10.29
C LYS A 100 15.84 -7.00 9.38
N ASP A 101 17.01 -6.67 9.95
CA ASP A 101 18.22 -6.38 9.18
C ASP A 101 18.00 -5.30 8.12
N GLY A 102 17.18 -4.30 8.46
CA GLY A 102 16.88 -3.17 7.58
C GLY A 102 15.88 -3.45 6.47
N LYS A 103 15.29 -4.66 6.43
CA LYS A 103 14.31 -5.05 5.40
C LYS A 103 13.01 -5.51 6.03
N ILE A 104 11.92 -5.37 5.27
CA ILE A 104 10.59 -5.73 5.75
C ILE A 104 10.47 -7.25 5.85
N ILE A 105 10.21 -7.74 7.07
CA ILE A 105 10.09 -9.16 7.36
C ILE A 105 8.64 -9.60 7.59
N LYS A 106 7.80 -8.69 8.08
CA LYS A 106 6.41 -9.00 8.41
C LYS A 106 5.55 -7.76 8.21
N GLN A 107 4.33 -7.95 7.75
CA GLN A 107 3.40 -6.86 7.55
C GLN A 107 1.98 -7.34 7.84
N LYS A 108 1.21 -6.49 8.51
CA LYS A 108 -0.23 -6.67 8.67
C LYS A 108 -0.92 -5.47 8.06
N THR A 109 -1.95 -5.73 7.26
CA THR A 109 -2.71 -4.69 6.59
C THR A 109 -4.19 -4.87 6.88
N THR A 110 -4.85 -3.80 7.28
CA THR A 110 -6.31 -3.74 7.36
C THR A 110 -6.81 -2.73 6.33
N VAL A 111 -7.91 -3.06 5.67
CA VAL A 111 -8.51 -2.22 4.64
C VAL A 111 -9.95 -1.94 5.02
N GLN A 112 -10.35 -0.69 4.88
CA GLN A 112 -11.74 -0.28 5.08
C GLN A 112 -12.25 0.38 3.79
N ASN A 113 -13.35 -0.15 3.26
CA ASN A 113 -14.03 0.45 2.13
C ASN A 113 -14.82 1.68 2.60
N LEU A 114 -14.75 2.76 1.84
CA LEU A 114 -15.44 4.01 2.16
C LEU A 114 -16.64 4.22 1.25
N ASP A 115 -17.73 4.77 1.81
CA ASP A 115 -18.94 5.12 1.07
C ASP A 115 -18.88 6.53 0.46
N PHE A 116 -17.74 7.20 0.57
CA PHE A 116 -17.56 8.58 0.13
C PHE A 116 -16.15 8.80 -0.41
N ASP A 117 -15.98 9.88 -1.18
CA ASP A 117 -14.65 10.32 -1.62
C ASP A 117 -13.97 11.09 -0.48
N PRO A 118 -12.87 10.55 0.11
CA PRO A 118 -12.24 11.20 1.24
C PRO A 118 -11.61 12.55 0.91
N SER A 119 -11.25 12.83 -0.34
CA SER A 119 -10.68 14.11 -0.74
C SER A 119 -11.69 15.26 -0.57
N GLU A 120 -12.98 14.97 -0.56
CA GLU A 120 -14.03 16.00 -0.36
C GLU A 120 -14.09 16.52 1.08
N TYR A 121 -13.59 15.72 2.04
CA TYR A 121 -13.62 16.08 3.48
C TYR A 121 -12.28 16.57 4.00
N PHE A 122 -11.22 16.42 3.20
CA PHE A 122 -9.87 16.81 3.57
C PHE A 122 -9.28 17.70 2.47
N ASP A 123 -8.28 18.48 2.82
CA ASP A 123 -7.73 19.50 1.91
C ASP A 123 -6.67 18.91 0.97
N TRP A 124 -7.10 18.02 0.07
CA TRP A 124 -6.23 17.45 -0.96
C TRP A 124 -7.02 16.94 -2.17
N ASN A 125 -6.34 16.72 -3.29
CA ASN A 125 -6.93 16.24 -4.54
C ASN A 125 -6.19 14.99 -5.05
N TRP A 126 -6.96 14.04 -5.59
CA TRP A 126 -6.37 12.83 -6.18
C TRP A 126 -5.40 13.13 -7.31
N GLU A 127 -5.64 14.19 -8.06
CA GLU A 127 -4.81 14.60 -9.18
C GLU A 127 -3.37 14.90 -8.79
N ASP A 128 -3.14 15.28 -7.53
CA ASP A 128 -1.79 15.56 -7.01
C ASP A 128 -0.96 14.29 -6.83
N PHE A 129 -1.59 13.12 -6.91
CA PHE A 129 -0.95 11.81 -6.68
C PHE A 129 -0.93 10.91 -7.92
N GLU A 130 -1.48 11.36 -9.02
CA GLU A 130 -1.50 10.63 -10.29
C GLU A 130 -0.20 10.71 -11.08
#